data_8b9ae8657ff40a7b9a27d9aca082db82
#
_entry.id   8b9ae8657ff40a7b9a27d9aca082db82
#
_cell.length_a   1.000
_cell.length_b   1.000
_cell.length_c   1.000
_cell.angle_alpha   90.00
_cell.angle_beta   90.00
_cell.angle_gamma   90.00
#
_symmetry.space_group_name_H-M   'P 1'
#
loop_
_entity.id
_entity.type
_entity.pdbx_description
1 polymer ?
#
loop_
_entity_poly.entity_id
_entity_poly.type
_entity_poly.pdbx_seq_one_letter_code
_entity_poly.pdbx_strand_id
1 'polypeptide(L)'
;MIIKVLILNTKLFFKNIFKVNIFYIKMSKYIVVSGSLSGLGKGTTCACLARSLKQLTDNTVQIIKIDPYLNVNASHMNPFEHGEVFVLEDGTETDLDLGTYERFLDIDLTYENSITSGQVFLDILNSERKGEYNGKTVQLVPHFTDKVLEKIFKIKSDIVIIELGGTVGDNESYIFTEALRQLRIKVGKENFCGIHISYLPILEEMKTKTTQHSVRKLREIGYEPDFIVCRCKKEMKNETKTKISNTCGVSVNNVIDMHDQKDIFDVSQMLFNQNFPQNIIKYFRLPADFSLFTPIKPIININDNIDICIVGKYTNSCNAYLSLENSLIFAGWKNQVNVNIIWMDSENIDENKLHDVKAIIVPGGFGSGRISGKLRAIQIARQNKIPFLGICFGMQLAVIEYFKNVICIEGNSTEIEPDTKIPLFYSNQDLILGNKKIILEKDSSAYEYYKSEEINERHRHRYVFNNYYKNLLDGMKITGSSNFAEIIEIPGQWFMGVQFHPEFKSRPNKVHPLFDNLIFKAK
;
A
#
# COMPACT_ATOMS: atom_id res chain seq x y z
N MET A 1 24.26 70.92 0.30
CA MET A 1 24.19 70.00 -0.88
C MET A 1 24.88 68.69 -0.63
N ILE A 2 25.95 68.60 0.14
CA ILE A 2 26.72 67.36 0.46
C ILE A 2 25.95 66.36 1.33
N ILE A 3 25.14 66.81 2.30
CA ILE A 3 24.38 65.96 3.21
C ILE A 3 23.22 65.21 2.50
N LYS A 4 22.60 65.83 1.46
CA LYS A 4 21.54 65.16 0.66
C LYS A 4 22.09 64.03 -0.24
N VAL A 5 23.33 64.13 -0.71
CA VAL A 5 24.00 63.11 -1.52
C VAL A 5 24.43 61.93 -0.67
N LEU A 6 24.86 62.14 0.57
CA LEU A 6 25.19 61.04 1.50
C LEU A 6 23.96 60.24 1.92
N ILE A 7 22.80 60.88 2.14
CA ILE A 7 21.55 60.18 2.51
C ILE A 7 20.96 59.38 1.32
N LEU A 8 21.13 59.88 0.08
CA LEU A 8 20.71 59.11 -1.11
C LEU A 8 21.61 57.89 -1.34
N ASN A 9 22.91 58.01 -1.17
CA ASN A 9 23.84 56.90 -1.34
C ASN A 9 23.69 55.81 -0.26
N THR A 10 23.41 56.20 0.99
CA THR A 10 23.10 55.21 2.04
C THR A 10 21.77 54.48 1.79
N LYS A 11 20.73 55.16 1.30
CA LYS A 11 19.46 54.51 0.93
C LYS A 11 19.61 53.56 -0.28
N LEU A 12 20.45 53.90 -1.27
CA LEU A 12 20.76 53.00 -2.40
C LEU A 12 21.64 51.80 -1.95
N PHE A 13 22.60 52.06 -1.06
CA PHE A 13 23.47 51.04 -0.51
C PHE A 13 22.69 50.00 0.35
N PHE A 14 21.77 50.45 1.21
CA PHE A 14 20.88 49.57 1.94
C PHE A 14 19.87 48.89 1.04
N LYS A 15 19.40 49.49 -0.06
CA LYS A 15 18.49 48.83 -1.00
C LYS A 15 19.17 47.72 -1.83
N ASN A 16 20.49 47.82 -2.04
CA ASN A 16 21.28 46.81 -2.75
C ASN A 16 21.83 45.69 -1.82
N ILE A 17 22.03 45.97 -0.53
CA ILE A 17 22.43 44.95 0.47
C ILE A 17 21.22 44.06 0.83
N PHE A 18 19.99 44.56 0.79
CA PHE A 18 18.78 43.77 1.05
C PHE A 18 18.18 43.12 -0.22
N LYS A 19 18.85 43.17 -1.39
CA LYS A 19 18.65 42.18 -2.46
C LYS A 19 19.53 40.94 -2.26
N VAL A 20 19.70 40.49 -1.05
CA VAL A 20 19.95 39.08 -0.80
C VAL A 20 18.65 38.40 -1.21
N ASN A 21 18.66 37.75 -2.35
CA ASN A 21 17.71 36.67 -2.61
C ASN A 21 17.83 35.68 -1.44
N ILE A 22 17.10 35.92 -0.37
CA ILE A 22 16.77 34.90 0.56
C ILE A 22 15.95 33.93 -0.32
N PHE A 23 16.64 32.96 -0.93
CA PHE A 23 16.00 31.73 -1.31
C PHE A 23 15.42 31.23 0.02
N TYR A 24 14.15 31.52 0.25
CA TYR A 24 13.37 30.76 1.20
C TYR A 24 13.44 29.33 0.68
N ILE A 25 14.37 28.56 1.21
CA ILE A 25 14.32 27.10 1.04
C ILE A 25 12.98 26.74 1.66
N LYS A 26 11.99 26.49 0.82
CA LYS A 26 10.65 26.08 1.25
C LYS A 26 10.84 24.80 2.04
N MET A 27 10.80 24.89 3.37
CA MET A 27 10.92 23.69 4.21
C MET A 27 9.68 22.83 4.04
N SER A 28 9.89 21.54 3.92
CA SER A 28 8.80 20.55 3.90
C SER A 28 7.93 20.67 5.15
N LYS A 29 6.64 20.44 4.99
CA LYS A 29 5.70 20.29 6.10
C LYS A 29 5.63 18.82 6.50
N TYR A 30 5.81 18.51 7.77
CA TYR A 30 5.81 17.17 8.32
C TYR A 30 4.53 16.93 9.13
N ILE A 31 3.79 15.89 8.77
CA ILE A 31 2.58 15.46 9.47
C ILE A 31 2.86 14.09 10.06
N VAL A 32 2.86 13.97 11.39
CA VAL A 32 3.14 12.71 12.07
C VAL A 32 1.84 12.13 12.61
N VAL A 33 1.52 10.91 12.19
CA VAL A 33 0.34 10.16 12.64
C VAL A 33 0.78 9.03 13.53
N SER A 34 0.37 9.09 14.80
CA SER A 34 0.63 8.07 15.82
C SER A 34 -0.69 7.48 16.34
N GLY A 35 -0.65 6.37 17.06
CA GLY A 35 -1.86 5.73 17.55
C GLY A 35 -1.75 5.08 18.91
N SER A 36 -2.90 4.94 19.58
CA SER A 36 -3.01 4.26 20.89
C SER A 36 -3.02 2.74 20.81
N LEU A 37 -3.21 2.17 19.61
CA LEU A 37 -3.21 0.73 19.32
C LEU A 37 -2.84 0.50 17.84
N SER A 38 -2.46 -0.74 17.50
CA SER A 38 -2.40 -1.21 16.13
C SER A 38 -3.81 -1.42 15.58
N GLY A 39 -4.00 -1.39 14.25
CA GLY A 39 -5.30 -1.66 13.61
C GLY A 39 -6.37 -0.55 13.75
N LEU A 40 -6.04 0.64 14.28
CA LEU A 40 -6.99 1.75 14.42
C LEU A 40 -7.28 2.53 13.13
N GLY A 41 -6.67 2.17 12.01
CA GLY A 41 -6.81 2.89 10.75
C GLY A 41 -5.85 4.07 10.60
N LYS A 42 -4.64 3.98 11.18
CA LYS A 42 -3.55 4.96 10.94
C LYS A 42 -3.25 5.05 9.45
N GLY A 43 -3.01 3.92 8.78
CA GLY A 43 -2.75 3.85 7.34
C GLY A 43 -3.85 4.49 6.51
N THR A 44 -5.10 4.15 6.79
CA THR A 44 -6.27 4.74 6.12
C THR A 44 -6.33 6.25 6.32
N THR A 45 -6.10 6.73 7.55
CA THR A 45 -6.10 8.17 7.84
C THR A 45 -4.99 8.89 7.09
N CYS A 46 -3.78 8.33 7.06
CA CYS A 46 -2.64 8.86 6.29
C CYS A 46 -2.96 8.93 4.80
N ALA A 47 -3.49 7.84 4.24
CA ALA A 47 -3.83 7.74 2.83
C ALA A 47 -4.93 8.74 2.42
N CYS A 48 -6.01 8.83 3.20
CA CYS A 48 -7.10 9.79 2.98
C CYS A 48 -6.62 11.24 3.06
N LEU A 49 -5.80 11.54 4.07
CA LEU A 49 -5.26 12.88 4.27
C LEU A 49 -4.30 13.26 3.12
N ALA A 50 -3.38 12.36 2.76
CA ALA A 50 -2.43 12.57 1.69
C ALA A 50 -3.14 12.84 0.35
N ARG A 51 -4.15 12.03 0.00
CA ARG A 51 -4.98 12.25 -1.18
C ARG A 51 -5.65 13.62 -1.15
N SER A 52 -6.29 13.97 -0.02
CA SER A 52 -6.96 15.26 0.11
C SER A 52 -5.99 16.43 -0.04
N LEU A 53 -4.82 16.38 0.62
CA LEU A 53 -3.81 17.43 0.49
C LEU A 53 -3.27 17.56 -0.93
N LYS A 54 -3.04 16.43 -1.62
CA LYS A 54 -2.61 16.42 -3.02
C LYS A 54 -3.67 17.01 -3.96
N GLN A 55 -4.96 16.78 -3.71
CA GLN A 55 -6.04 17.32 -4.53
C GLN A 55 -6.30 18.81 -4.28
N LEU A 56 -6.26 19.22 -3.01
CA LEU A 56 -6.69 20.55 -2.58
C LEU A 56 -5.59 21.61 -2.65
N THR A 57 -4.34 21.20 -2.84
CA THR A 57 -3.18 22.10 -2.86
C THR A 57 -2.25 21.76 -4.03
N ASP A 58 -1.45 22.73 -4.47
CA ASP A 58 -0.43 22.52 -5.50
C ASP A 58 0.86 21.88 -4.93
N ASN A 59 0.80 21.34 -3.71
CA ASN A 59 1.98 20.77 -3.06
C ASN A 59 2.17 19.29 -3.44
N THR A 60 3.43 18.91 -3.60
CA THR A 60 3.81 17.50 -3.66
C THR A 60 3.61 16.85 -2.30
N VAL A 61 3.07 15.63 -2.28
CA VAL A 61 2.77 14.89 -1.04
C VAL A 61 3.41 13.50 -1.12
N GLN A 62 4.15 13.13 -0.08
CA GLN A 62 4.73 11.82 0.10
C GLN A 62 4.37 11.22 1.46
N ILE A 63 4.38 9.89 1.56
CA ILE A 63 4.13 9.17 2.81
C ILE A 63 5.32 8.31 3.16
N ILE A 64 5.65 8.25 4.45
CA ILE A 64 6.63 7.33 5.04
C ILE A 64 5.89 6.45 6.05
N LYS A 65 6.09 5.15 5.96
CA LYS A 65 5.71 4.19 6.99
C LYS A 65 6.90 3.89 7.88
N ILE A 66 6.73 4.03 9.19
CA ILE A 66 7.69 3.59 10.19
C ILE A 66 7.11 2.39 10.93
N ASP A 67 7.75 1.24 10.79
CA ASP A 67 7.36 0.02 11.49
C ASP A 67 8.39 -0.37 12.53
N PRO A 68 8.01 -0.43 13.82
CA PRO A 68 8.95 -0.63 14.92
C PRO A 68 9.43 -2.07 15.09
N TYR A 69 9.02 -3.02 14.25
CA TYR A 69 9.50 -4.40 14.32
C TYR A 69 10.95 -4.55 13.82
N LEU A 70 11.62 -5.64 14.25
CA LEU A 70 13.02 -5.93 13.92
C LEU A 70 13.22 -6.60 12.55
N ASN A 71 12.18 -6.92 11.83
CA ASN A 71 12.30 -7.42 10.47
C ASN A 71 12.89 -6.32 9.56
N VAL A 72 13.83 -6.70 8.69
CA VAL A 72 14.43 -5.76 7.72
C VAL A 72 13.42 -5.39 6.64
N ASN A 73 12.59 -6.35 6.24
CA ASN A 73 11.48 -6.17 5.30
C ASN A 73 10.35 -7.17 5.62
N ALA A 74 9.28 -7.15 4.84
CA ALA A 74 8.11 -8.00 5.06
C ALA A 74 8.22 -9.41 4.44
N SER A 75 9.34 -9.77 3.77
CA SER A 75 9.48 -10.98 2.94
C SER A 75 9.08 -12.30 3.60
N HIS A 76 9.34 -12.42 4.91
CA HIS A 76 9.08 -13.64 5.69
C HIS A 76 7.95 -13.49 6.70
N MET A 77 7.16 -12.42 6.61
CA MET A 77 6.04 -12.20 7.51
C MET A 77 4.88 -13.13 7.18
N ASN A 78 4.21 -13.61 8.23
CA ASN A 78 3.05 -14.48 8.09
C ASN A 78 1.82 -13.67 7.62
N PRO A 79 1.21 -14.02 6.47
CA PRO A 79 0.02 -13.31 5.96
C PRO A 79 -1.20 -13.36 6.90
N PHE A 80 -1.29 -14.34 7.80
CA PHE A 80 -2.36 -14.37 8.80
C PHE A 80 -2.24 -13.30 9.88
N GLU A 81 -1.00 -12.86 10.18
CA GLU A 81 -0.74 -11.86 11.21
C GLU A 81 -0.60 -10.45 10.65
N HIS A 82 0.02 -10.32 9.48
CA HIS A 82 0.40 -9.02 8.89
C HIS A 82 -0.32 -8.68 7.58
N GLY A 83 -1.12 -9.63 7.03
CA GLY A 83 -1.74 -9.46 5.72
C GLY A 83 -0.78 -9.74 4.56
N GLU A 84 -1.10 -9.24 3.39
CA GLU A 84 -0.28 -9.45 2.19
C GLU A 84 1.08 -8.77 2.29
N VAL A 85 2.09 -9.37 1.65
CA VAL A 85 3.37 -8.72 1.38
C VAL A 85 3.22 -7.92 0.08
N PHE A 86 3.30 -6.59 0.18
CA PHE A 86 3.21 -5.71 -0.97
C PHE A 86 4.59 -5.45 -1.56
N VAL A 87 4.72 -5.53 -2.89
CA VAL A 87 5.99 -5.28 -3.58
C VAL A 87 5.96 -3.93 -4.28
N LEU A 88 6.93 -3.08 -3.97
CA LEU A 88 7.10 -1.76 -4.57
C LEU A 88 7.74 -1.85 -5.97
N GLU A 89 7.79 -0.72 -6.66
CA GLU A 89 8.35 -0.63 -8.02
C GLU A 89 9.81 -1.10 -8.09
N ASP A 90 10.60 -0.77 -7.06
CA ASP A 90 12.02 -1.15 -6.95
C ASP A 90 12.26 -2.58 -6.45
N GLY A 91 11.20 -3.34 -6.17
CA GLY A 91 11.27 -4.71 -5.67
C GLY A 91 11.30 -4.84 -4.15
N THR A 92 11.18 -3.75 -3.42
CA THR A 92 11.11 -3.80 -1.96
C THR A 92 9.83 -4.47 -1.49
N GLU A 93 9.96 -5.49 -0.64
CA GLU A 93 8.85 -6.19 0.00
C GLU A 93 8.46 -5.47 1.29
N THR A 94 7.22 -4.98 1.36
CA THR A 94 6.75 -4.10 2.43
C THR A 94 5.45 -4.57 3.04
N ASP A 95 5.05 -3.90 4.12
CA ASP A 95 3.72 -4.00 4.70
C ASP A 95 2.64 -3.55 3.72
N LEU A 96 1.43 -4.09 3.86
CA LEU A 96 0.26 -3.81 3.00
C LEU A 96 -0.17 -2.33 2.98
N ASP A 97 0.18 -1.56 4.00
CA ASP A 97 -0.15 -0.13 4.07
C ASP A 97 0.49 0.66 2.91
N LEU A 98 1.69 0.27 2.44
CA LEU A 98 2.35 0.92 1.29
C LEU A 98 1.48 0.78 0.03
N GLY A 99 0.86 -0.37 -0.19
CA GLY A 99 -0.08 -0.58 -1.28
C GLY A 99 -1.31 0.32 -1.15
N THR A 100 -1.82 0.50 0.06
CA THR A 100 -2.92 1.43 0.32
C THR A 100 -2.52 2.87 -0.01
N TYR A 101 -1.31 3.29 0.36
CA TYR A 101 -0.83 4.64 0.02
C TYR A 101 -0.72 4.84 -1.48
N GLU A 102 -0.13 3.89 -2.22
CA GLU A 102 -0.04 3.96 -3.68
C GLU A 102 -1.42 4.09 -4.34
N ARG A 103 -2.40 3.29 -3.88
CA ARG A 103 -3.77 3.31 -4.40
C ARG A 103 -4.49 4.64 -4.16
N PHE A 104 -4.30 5.24 -2.98
CA PHE A 104 -4.96 6.50 -2.63
C PHE A 104 -4.30 7.71 -3.27
N LEU A 105 -2.96 7.74 -3.34
CA LEU A 105 -2.21 8.86 -3.91
C LEU A 105 -2.02 8.79 -5.42
N ASP A 106 -2.21 7.63 -6.02
CA ASP A 106 -1.89 7.38 -7.43
C ASP A 106 -0.41 7.73 -7.74
N ILE A 107 0.50 7.12 -6.99
CA ILE A 107 1.96 7.24 -7.13
C ILE A 107 2.60 5.88 -6.92
N ASP A 108 3.84 5.72 -7.40
CA ASP A 108 4.70 4.59 -7.05
C ASP A 108 5.60 4.98 -5.88
N LEU A 109 5.72 4.09 -4.90
CA LEU A 109 6.60 4.23 -3.75
C LEU A 109 7.86 3.38 -3.92
N THR A 110 8.87 3.69 -3.11
CA THR A 110 10.18 3.04 -3.13
C THR A 110 10.62 2.64 -1.72
N TYR A 111 11.74 1.93 -1.63
CA TYR A 111 12.38 1.58 -0.36
C TYR A 111 12.47 2.75 0.64
N GLU A 112 12.67 3.98 0.14
CA GLU A 112 12.79 5.16 1.00
C GLU A 112 11.50 5.50 1.77
N ASN A 113 10.35 4.98 1.32
CA ASN A 113 9.05 5.22 1.95
C ASN A 113 8.75 4.23 3.10
N SER A 114 9.61 3.23 3.34
CA SER A 114 9.47 2.22 4.40
C SER A 114 10.68 2.22 5.31
N ILE A 115 10.47 2.47 6.61
CA ILE A 115 11.53 2.48 7.63
C ILE A 115 11.17 1.44 8.70
N THR A 116 12.01 0.42 8.90
CA THR A 116 11.85 -0.55 9.98
C THR A 116 12.97 -0.43 11.01
N SER A 117 12.74 -0.89 12.24
CA SER A 117 13.82 -0.98 13.24
C SER A 117 14.98 -1.84 12.72
N GLY A 118 14.66 -2.96 12.06
CA GLY A 118 15.68 -3.86 11.50
C GLY A 118 16.59 -3.17 10.50
N GLN A 119 16.05 -2.36 9.58
CA GLN A 119 16.84 -1.57 8.63
C GLN A 119 17.77 -0.58 9.37
N VAL A 120 17.22 0.17 10.33
CA VAL A 120 17.99 1.20 11.05
C VAL A 120 19.12 0.56 11.86
N PHE A 121 18.84 -0.54 12.57
CA PHE A 121 19.87 -1.27 13.31
C PHE A 121 20.94 -1.86 12.39
N LEU A 122 20.55 -2.46 11.27
CA LEU A 122 21.49 -3.01 10.30
C LEU A 122 22.41 -1.94 9.72
N ASP A 123 21.86 -0.77 9.37
CA ASP A 123 22.64 0.38 8.89
C ASP A 123 23.66 0.83 9.94
N ILE A 124 23.26 0.95 11.21
CA ILE A 124 24.12 1.38 12.30
C ILE A 124 25.23 0.37 12.57
N LEU A 125 24.89 -0.92 12.66
CA LEU A 125 25.87 -1.98 12.90
C LEU A 125 26.89 -2.11 11.75
N ASN A 126 26.45 -1.94 10.51
CA ASN A 126 27.33 -1.93 9.35
C ASN A 126 28.27 -0.72 9.37
N SER A 127 27.78 0.47 9.74
CA SER A 127 28.60 1.68 9.89
C SER A 127 29.61 1.56 11.04
N GLU A 128 29.21 0.95 12.16
CA GLU A 128 30.09 0.71 13.30
C GLU A 128 31.25 -0.22 12.90
N ARG A 129 30.95 -1.36 12.26
CA ARG A 129 31.92 -2.32 11.80
C ARG A 129 32.93 -1.74 10.80
N LYS A 130 32.53 -0.77 10.01
CA LYS A 130 33.39 -0.01 9.08
C LYS A 130 34.20 1.08 9.77
N GLY A 131 33.99 1.33 11.08
CA GLY A 131 34.69 2.37 11.83
C GLY A 131 34.22 3.79 11.54
N GLU A 132 33.03 3.98 10.93
CA GLU A 132 32.51 5.29 10.54
C GLU A 132 32.21 6.21 11.74
N TYR A 133 32.06 5.64 12.95
CA TYR A 133 31.86 6.42 14.17
C TYR A 133 33.15 6.89 14.86
N ASN A 134 34.33 6.61 14.28
CA ASN A 134 35.63 7.12 14.74
C ASN A 134 35.88 6.88 16.24
N GLY A 135 35.57 5.68 16.74
CA GLY A 135 35.80 5.26 18.13
C GLY A 135 34.75 5.81 19.14
N LYS A 136 33.70 6.48 18.70
CA LYS A 136 32.62 6.91 19.58
C LYS A 136 31.80 5.71 20.06
N THR A 137 31.31 5.76 21.29
CA THR A 137 30.31 4.81 21.78
C THR A 137 28.99 5.02 21.03
N VAL A 138 28.53 3.98 20.33
CA VAL A 138 27.27 4.01 19.57
C VAL A 138 26.09 3.73 20.52
N GLN A 139 25.09 4.61 20.51
CA GLN A 139 23.93 4.58 21.42
C GLN A 139 22.64 4.78 20.65
N LEU A 140 21.49 4.42 21.25
CA LEU A 140 20.19 4.66 20.63
C LEU A 140 19.94 6.16 20.36
N VAL A 141 20.28 7.00 21.34
CA VAL A 141 20.30 8.45 21.16
C VAL A 141 21.77 8.89 21.27
N PRO A 142 22.36 9.57 20.27
CA PRO A 142 21.69 10.11 19.07
C PRO A 142 21.72 9.19 17.82
N HIS A 143 22.49 8.10 17.80
CA HIS A 143 22.82 7.43 16.54
C HIS A 143 21.61 6.79 15.85
N PHE A 144 20.71 6.12 16.58
CA PHE A 144 19.49 5.58 16.00
C PHE A 144 18.53 6.72 15.58
N THR A 145 18.31 7.71 16.45
CA THR A 145 17.42 8.83 16.15
C THR A 145 17.93 9.65 14.96
N ASP A 146 19.24 9.90 14.87
CA ASP A 146 19.83 10.60 13.73
C ASP A 146 19.69 9.81 12.43
N LYS A 147 19.84 8.48 12.45
CA LYS A 147 19.66 7.62 11.29
C LYS A 147 18.19 7.64 10.80
N VAL A 148 17.23 7.62 11.71
CA VAL A 148 15.80 7.77 11.37
C VAL A 148 15.54 9.13 10.72
N LEU A 149 16.08 10.21 11.30
CA LEU A 149 15.94 11.55 10.75
C LEU A 149 16.62 11.70 9.38
N GLU A 150 17.79 11.08 9.18
CA GLU A 150 18.46 11.02 7.88
C GLU A 150 17.56 10.39 6.82
N LYS A 151 16.93 9.24 7.13
CA LYS A 151 15.99 8.57 6.21
C LYS A 151 14.77 9.46 5.90
N ILE A 152 14.18 10.11 6.91
CA ILE A 152 13.05 11.03 6.72
C ILE A 152 13.43 12.21 5.81
N PHE A 153 14.59 12.83 6.01
CA PHE A 153 15.05 13.98 5.23
C PHE A 153 15.52 13.64 3.80
N LYS A 154 15.68 12.35 3.45
CA LYS A 154 15.90 11.92 2.07
C LYS A 154 14.66 12.15 1.20
N ILE A 155 13.48 12.03 1.77
CA ILE A 155 12.22 12.27 1.04
C ILE A 155 12.09 13.76 0.72
N LYS A 156 12.11 14.09 -0.57
CA LYS A 156 11.96 15.46 -1.08
C LYS A 156 10.53 15.68 -1.55
N SER A 157 9.74 16.37 -0.71
CA SER A 157 8.35 16.72 -1.00
C SER A 157 7.97 17.96 -0.21
N ASP A 158 6.96 18.70 -0.68
CA ASP A 158 6.44 19.86 0.06
C ASP A 158 5.77 19.44 1.35
N ILE A 159 5.07 18.31 1.33
CA ILE A 159 4.40 17.71 2.50
C ILE A 159 4.84 16.26 2.62
N VAL A 160 5.30 15.88 3.81
CA VAL A 160 5.68 14.51 4.16
C VAL A 160 4.80 14.04 5.31
N ILE A 161 4.00 13.02 5.06
CA ILE A 161 3.18 12.36 6.08
C ILE A 161 3.96 11.15 6.59
N ILE A 162 4.10 11.04 7.91
CA ILE A 162 4.84 9.97 8.57
C ILE A 162 3.86 9.18 9.43
N GLU A 163 3.60 7.93 9.06
CA GLU A 163 2.86 7.02 9.93
C GLU A 163 3.82 6.31 10.87
N LEU A 164 3.60 6.45 12.18
CA LEU A 164 4.25 5.63 13.18
C LEU A 164 3.41 4.37 13.45
N GLY A 165 3.92 3.22 13.05
CA GLY A 165 3.37 1.90 13.37
C GLY A 165 3.42 1.58 14.86
N GLY A 166 2.71 0.52 15.26
CA GLY A 166 2.63 0.09 16.65
C GLY A 166 1.80 1.02 17.54
N THR A 167 2.08 0.98 18.84
CA THR A 167 1.33 1.65 19.91
C THR A 167 2.24 2.67 20.61
N VAL A 168 1.74 3.88 20.83
CA VAL A 168 2.46 4.89 21.60
C VAL A 168 2.61 4.43 23.06
N GLY A 169 3.85 4.41 23.54
CA GLY A 169 4.20 3.97 24.87
C GLY A 169 4.71 2.53 24.98
N ASP A 170 4.68 1.76 23.88
CA ASP A 170 5.34 0.47 23.81
C ASP A 170 6.84 0.62 23.59
N ASN A 171 7.62 -0.35 24.07
CA ASN A 171 9.08 -0.32 24.01
C ASN A 171 9.61 -0.20 22.58
N GLU A 172 8.97 -0.87 21.63
CA GLU A 172 9.40 -0.90 20.23
C GLU A 172 9.24 0.47 19.56
N SER A 173 8.16 1.20 19.88
CA SER A 173 7.86 2.49 19.27
C SER A 173 8.53 3.68 19.96
N TYR A 174 9.08 3.48 21.19
CA TYR A 174 9.61 4.56 22.03
C TYR A 174 10.72 5.34 21.34
N ILE A 175 11.71 4.67 20.76
CA ILE A 175 12.87 5.34 20.14
C ILE A 175 12.49 6.12 18.88
N PHE A 176 11.50 5.64 18.13
CA PHE A 176 10.96 6.39 16.99
C PHE A 176 10.18 7.61 17.44
N THR A 177 9.39 7.51 18.53
CA THR A 177 8.69 8.67 19.10
C THR A 177 9.69 9.73 19.54
N GLU A 178 10.83 9.33 20.11
CA GLU A 178 11.94 10.26 20.45
C GLU A 178 12.53 10.90 19.18
N ALA A 179 12.77 10.14 18.10
CA ALA A 179 13.24 10.69 16.84
C ALA A 179 12.25 11.72 16.26
N LEU A 180 10.94 11.44 16.32
CA LEU A 180 9.90 12.34 15.84
C LEU A 180 9.75 13.59 16.72
N ARG A 181 9.98 13.48 18.04
CA ARG A 181 10.10 14.64 18.93
C ARG A 181 11.29 15.52 18.51
N GLN A 182 12.43 14.92 18.19
CA GLN A 182 13.60 15.66 17.67
C GLN A 182 13.32 16.29 16.30
N LEU A 183 12.57 15.60 15.41
CA LEU A 183 12.11 16.16 14.15
C LEU A 183 11.38 17.48 14.38
N ARG A 184 10.38 17.48 15.29
CA ARG A 184 9.60 18.69 15.64
C ARG A 184 10.49 19.85 16.04
N ILE A 185 11.55 19.59 16.82
CA ILE A 185 12.50 20.63 17.25
C ILE A 185 13.32 21.14 16.05
N LYS A 186 13.82 20.22 15.20
CA LYS A 186 14.69 20.55 14.06
C LYS A 186 13.96 21.37 12.99
N VAL A 187 12.69 21.05 12.69
CA VAL A 187 11.93 21.70 11.62
C VAL A 187 11.11 22.91 12.10
N GLY A 188 10.92 23.06 13.39
CA GLY A 188 10.07 24.10 14.01
C GLY A 188 8.59 23.73 14.01
N LYS A 189 7.87 24.28 14.99
CA LYS A 189 6.44 23.99 15.21
C LYS A 189 5.58 24.37 13.99
N GLU A 190 5.94 25.39 13.26
CA GLU A 190 5.24 25.87 12.05
C GLU A 190 5.36 24.93 10.84
N ASN A 191 6.30 23.98 10.89
CA ASN A 191 6.51 22.97 9.85
C ASN A 191 6.16 21.56 10.32
N PHE A 192 5.57 21.41 11.51
CA PHE A 192 5.25 20.12 12.11
C PHE A 192 3.81 20.09 12.61
N CYS A 193 3.07 19.02 12.30
CA CYS A 193 1.73 18.76 12.79
C CYS A 193 1.64 17.34 13.34
N GLY A 194 1.23 17.20 14.58
CA GLY A 194 1.01 15.93 15.25
C GLY A 194 -0.44 15.51 15.25
N ILE A 195 -0.73 14.31 14.74
CA ILE A 195 -2.05 13.68 14.76
C ILE A 195 -1.96 12.43 15.61
N HIS A 196 -2.87 12.27 16.56
CA HIS A 196 -2.96 11.08 17.41
C HIS A 196 -4.29 10.37 17.20
N ILE A 197 -4.24 9.10 16.81
CA ILE A 197 -5.44 8.28 16.64
C ILE A 197 -5.67 7.46 17.90
N SER A 198 -6.87 7.55 18.46
CA SER A 198 -7.24 6.85 19.68
C SER A 198 -8.56 6.12 19.53
N TYR A 199 -8.68 4.98 20.18
CA TYR A 199 -9.93 4.22 20.24
C TYR A 199 -10.86 4.74 21.33
N LEU A 200 -12.14 4.95 20.97
CA LEU A 200 -13.22 5.24 21.89
C LEU A 200 -14.11 4.00 22.09
N PRO A 201 -13.90 3.22 23.14
CA PRO A 201 -14.78 2.09 23.42
C PRO A 201 -16.18 2.57 23.81
N ILE A 202 -17.18 1.83 23.35
CA ILE A 202 -18.58 2.00 23.72
C ILE A 202 -18.92 0.87 24.71
N LEU A 203 -19.24 1.24 25.94
CA LEU A 203 -19.86 0.35 26.92
C LEU A 203 -21.36 0.67 26.96
N GLU A 204 -21.85 1.37 27.99
CA GLU A 204 -23.16 2.00 27.96
C GLU A 204 -23.12 3.33 27.21
N GLU A 205 -21.98 4.04 27.30
CA GLU A 205 -21.66 5.29 26.62
C GLU A 205 -20.23 5.27 26.06
N MET A 206 -19.87 6.23 25.20
CA MET A 206 -18.49 6.40 24.73
C MET A 206 -17.57 6.80 25.86
N LYS A 207 -16.50 6.02 26.07
CA LYS A 207 -15.55 6.25 27.17
C LYS A 207 -14.30 6.98 26.66
N THR A 208 -14.11 8.22 27.09
CA THR A 208 -12.99 9.09 26.67
C THR A 208 -11.69 8.84 27.44
N LYS A 209 -11.70 8.03 28.50
CA LYS A 209 -10.52 7.78 29.35
C LYS A 209 -9.35 7.13 28.60
N THR A 210 -9.62 6.23 27.66
CA THR A 210 -8.60 5.62 26.79
C THR A 210 -7.81 6.67 26.03
N THR A 211 -8.51 7.62 25.40
CA THR A 211 -7.90 8.76 24.69
C THR A 211 -7.07 9.63 25.63
N GLN A 212 -7.62 9.98 26.80
CA GLN A 212 -6.92 10.80 27.80
C GLN A 212 -5.61 10.13 28.26
N HIS A 213 -5.63 8.82 28.50
CA HIS A 213 -4.45 8.06 28.91
C HIS A 213 -3.40 8.01 27.79
N SER A 214 -3.82 7.75 26.56
CA SER A 214 -2.91 7.66 25.42
C SER A 214 -2.25 9.02 25.12
N VAL A 215 -3.00 10.11 25.16
CA VAL A 215 -2.46 11.48 25.01
C VAL A 215 -1.50 11.82 26.15
N ARG A 216 -1.77 11.36 27.38
CA ARG A 216 -0.85 11.56 28.51
C ARG A 216 0.48 10.84 28.26
N LYS A 217 0.44 9.60 27.78
CA LYS A 217 1.65 8.86 27.39
C LYS A 217 2.47 9.59 26.34
N LEU A 218 1.82 10.17 25.34
CA LEU A 218 2.50 10.96 24.31
C LEU A 218 3.18 12.20 24.91
N ARG A 219 2.53 12.88 25.86
CA ARG A 219 3.08 14.03 26.57
C ARG A 219 4.28 13.67 27.47
N GLU A 220 4.25 12.51 28.11
CA GLU A 220 5.37 12.00 28.92
C GLU A 220 6.65 11.89 28.09
N ILE A 221 6.55 11.63 26.79
CA ILE A 221 7.68 11.60 25.85
C ILE A 221 8.06 13.01 25.36
N GLY A 222 7.31 14.05 25.74
CA GLY A 222 7.56 15.44 25.34
C GLY A 222 6.98 15.82 23.98
N TYR A 223 5.93 15.13 23.56
CA TYR A 223 5.24 15.33 22.29
C TYR A 223 3.74 15.52 22.53
N GLU A 224 3.17 16.61 21.99
CA GLU A 224 1.73 16.89 22.08
C GLU A 224 1.08 16.81 20.71
N PRO A 225 -0.11 16.16 20.58
CA PRO A 225 -0.84 16.15 19.34
C PRO A 225 -1.52 17.51 19.09
N ASP A 226 -1.52 17.96 17.84
CA ASP A 226 -2.25 19.12 17.37
C ASP A 226 -3.69 18.72 16.96
N PHE A 227 -3.90 17.44 16.59
CA PHE A 227 -5.18 16.84 16.24
C PHE A 227 -5.36 15.49 16.92
N ILE A 228 -6.60 15.16 17.27
CA ILE A 228 -6.98 13.84 17.78
C ILE A 228 -8.05 13.26 16.87
N VAL A 229 -7.77 12.09 16.28
CA VAL A 229 -8.73 11.32 15.52
C VAL A 229 -9.25 10.19 16.39
N CYS A 230 -10.56 10.14 16.56
CA CYS A 230 -11.22 9.19 17.46
C CYS A 230 -11.85 8.05 16.66
N ARG A 231 -11.25 6.87 16.68
CA ARG A 231 -11.83 5.67 16.11
C ARG A 231 -12.93 5.13 17.02
N CYS A 232 -14.13 4.93 16.49
CA CYS A 232 -15.29 4.45 17.24
C CYS A 232 -16.27 3.69 16.33
N LYS A 233 -17.17 2.91 16.94
CA LYS A 233 -18.19 2.14 16.20
C LYS A 233 -19.36 2.98 15.71
N LYS A 234 -19.64 4.10 16.36
CA LYS A 234 -20.77 4.99 16.06
C LYS A 234 -20.32 6.44 16.06
N GLU A 235 -21.03 7.29 15.37
CA GLU A 235 -20.79 8.73 15.33
C GLU A 235 -20.68 9.35 16.73
N MET A 236 -19.70 10.24 16.90
CA MET A 236 -19.40 10.89 18.16
C MET A 236 -20.23 12.14 18.37
N LYS A 237 -20.88 12.23 19.54
CA LYS A 237 -21.65 13.43 19.93
C LYS A 237 -20.73 14.62 20.21
N ASN A 238 -21.22 15.85 19.98
CA ASN A 238 -20.47 17.08 20.24
C ASN A 238 -20.02 17.22 21.70
N GLU A 239 -20.81 16.75 22.67
CA GLU A 239 -20.41 16.73 24.09
C GLU A 239 -19.16 15.88 24.32
N THR A 240 -19.05 14.74 23.64
CA THR A 240 -17.87 13.86 23.71
C THR A 240 -16.65 14.55 23.07
N LYS A 241 -16.82 15.24 21.93
CA LYS A 241 -15.76 16.05 21.29
C LYS A 241 -15.26 17.13 22.26
N THR A 242 -16.18 17.88 22.86
CA THR A 242 -15.85 18.95 23.84
C THR A 242 -15.11 18.39 25.06
N LYS A 243 -15.54 17.24 25.59
CA LYS A 243 -14.87 16.59 26.71
C LYS A 243 -13.43 16.17 26.38
N ILE A 244 -13.20 15.62 25.19
CA ILE A 244 -11.86 15.26 24.72
C ILE A 244 -11.02 16.52 24.53
N SER A 245 -11.56 17.54 23.85
CA SER A 245 -10.92 18.84 23.66
C SER A 245 -10.39 19.40 24.98
N ASN A 246 -11.25 19.54 25.98
CA ASN A 246 -10.92 20.12 27.28
C ASN A 246 -9.89 19.28 28.07
N THR A 247 -9.97 17.95 27.97
CA THR A 247 -9.10 17.06 28.75
C THR A 247 -7.75 16.79 28.09
N CYS A 248 -7.71 16.86 26.76
CA CYS A 248 -6.51 16.61 25.96
C CYS A 248 -5.84 17.90 25.45
N GLY A 249 -6.40 19.09 25.70
CA GLY A 249 -5.77 20.37 25.36
C GLY A 249 -5.67 20.65 23.85
N VAL A 250 -6.60 20.11 23.05
CA VAL A 250 -6.71 20.40 21.62
C VAL A 250 -8.00 21.16 21.32
N SER A 251 -8.01 21.98 20.28
CA SER A 251 -9.24 22.66 19.85
C SER A 251 -10.34 21.65 19.54
N VAL A 252 -11.60 21.97 19.85
CA VAL A 252 -12.75 21.10 19.54
C VAL A 252 -12.85 20.79 18.05
N ASN A 253 -12.47 21.73 17.18
CA ASN A 253 -12.42 21.54 15.73
C ASN A 253 -11.30 20.60 15.26
N ASN A 254 -10.34 20.28 16.14
CA ASN A 254 -9.25 19.36 15.89
C ASN A 254 -9.51 17.96 16.51
N VAL A 255 -10.70 17.75 17.10
CA VAL A 255 -11.17 16.43 17.54
C VAL A 255 -12.07 15.86 16.45
N ILE A 256 -11.54 14.90 15.71
CA ILE A 256 -12.14 14.33 14.52
C ILE A 256 -12.78 12.98 14.87
N ASP A 257 -13.99 12.77 14.41
CA ASP A 257 -14.71 11.51 14.50
C ASP A 257 -14.33 10.60 13.32
N MET A 258 -13.87 9.40 13.60
CA MET A 258 -13.63 8.36 12.59
C MET A 258 -14.41 7.10 12.98
N HIS A 259 -15.73 7.15 12.84
CA HIS A 259 -16.59 5.99 13.09
C HIS A 259 -16.57 5.00 11.93
N ASP A 260 -17.00 3.76 12.22
CA ASP A 260 -17.02 2.69 11.24
C ASP A 260 -17.84 3.06 10.01
N GLN A 261 -17.25 2.89 8.83
CA GLN A 261 -17.90 3.01 7.55
C GLN A 261 -18.16 1.63 6.94
N LYS A 262 -19.11 1.52 6.04
CA LYS A 262 -19.38 0.29 5.30
C LYS A 262 -18.22 -0.08 4.37
N ASP A 263 -17.56 0.94 3.84
CA ASP A 263 -16.48 0.81 2.90
C ASP A 263 -15.33 1.75 3.32
N ILE A 264 -14.09 1.25 3.26
CA ILE A 264 -12.89 2.02 3.60
C ILE A 264 -12.73 3.27 2.71
N PHE A 265 -13.25 3.22 1.50
CA PHE A 265 -13.17 4.32 0.55
C PHE A 265 -14.14 5.48 0.88
N ASP A 266 -15.15 5.24 1.72
CA ASP A 266 -16.07 6.28 2.23
C ASP A 266 -15.42 7.14 3.33
N VAL A 267 -14.34 6.66 3.96
CA VAL A 267 -13.62 7.38 5.04
C VAL A 267 -13.07 8.72 4.54
N SER A 268 -12.60 8.80 3.30
CA SER A 268 -12.08 10.04 2.72
C SER A 268 -13.14 11.15 2.70
N GLN A 269 -14.35 10.84 2.27
CA GLN A 269 -15.49 11.76 2.25
C GLN A 269 -15.92 12.15 3.67
N MET A 270 -15.97 11.19 4.60
CA MET A 270 -16.31 11.44 5.99
C MET A 270 -15.34 12.42 6.67
N LEU A 271 -14.04 12.25 6.46
CA LEU A 271 -13.01 13.14 7.01
C LEU A 271 -13.06 14.54 6.38
N PHE A 272 -13.33 14.62 5.06
CA PHE A 272 -13.50 15.89 4.36
C PHE A 272 -14.71 16.67 4.88
N ASN A 273 -15.85 16.01 5.12
CA ASN A 273 -17.08 16.62 5.64
C ASN A 273 -16.90 17.19 7.06
N GLN A 274 -15.94 16.67 7.83
CA GLN A 274 -15.59 17.19 9.16
C GLN A 274 -14.52 18.29 9.11
N ASN A 275 -14.17 18.80 7.93
CA ASN A 275 -13.12 19.78 7.71
C ASN A 275 -11.72 19.35 8.18
N PHE A 276 -11.43 18.04 8.24
CA PHE A 276 -10.14 17.57 8.75
C PHE A 276 -8.96 18.01 7.86
N PRO A 277 -8.93 17.72 6.54
CA PRO A 277 -7.86 18.21 5.68
C PRO A 277 -7.84 19.75 5.58
N GLN A 278 -9.00 20.41 5.59
CA GLN A 278 -9.11 21.86 5.57
C GLN A 278 -8.46 22.50 6.80
N ASN A 279 -8.67 21.92 7.99
CA ASN A 279 -8.06 22.41 9.23
C ASN A 279 -6.54 22.24 9.23
N ILE A 280 -6.01 21.16 8.63
CA ILE A 280 -4.57 20.94 8.48
C ILE A 280 -3.97 21.93 7.48
N ILE A 281 -4.64 22.18 6.35
CA ILE A 281 -4.24 23.18 5.36
C ILE A 281 -4.17 24.58 6.02
N LYS A 282 -5.18 24.92 6.81
CA LYS A 282 -5.22 26.17 7.59
C LYS A 282 -4.12 26.23 8.65
N TYR A 283 -3.84 25.12 9.33
CA TYR A 283 -2.78 25.02 10.34
C TYR A 283 -1.41 25.39 9.73
N PHE A 284 -1.11 24.88 8.54
CA PHE A 284 0.12 25.18 7.82
C PHE A 284 0.06 26.46 6.97
N ARG A 285 -1.09 27.14 6.93
CA ARG A 285 -1.33 28.34 6.10
C ARG A 285 -1.02 28.11 4.61
N LEU A 286 -1.43 26.94 4.10
CA LEU A 286 -1.23 26.60 2.69
C LEU A 286 -2.35 27.21 1.83
N PRO A 287 -2.05 27.67 0.59
CA PRO A 287 -3.08 27.97 -0.39
C PRO A 287 -3.80 26.69 -0.81
N ALA A 288 -5.12 26.78 -0.98
CA ALA A 288 -5.92 25.62 -1.36
C ALA A 288 -7.22 26.00 -2.06
N ASP A 289 -7.70 25.11 -2.92
CA ASP A 289 -9.02 25.16 -3.52
C ASP A 289 -9.83 23.92 -3.07
N PHE A 290 -10.79 24.15 -2.19
CA PHE A 290 -11.61 23.07 -1.63
C PHE A 290 -12.65 22.50 -2.60
N SER A 291 -12.91 23.16 -3.73
CA SER A 291 -13.79 22.67 -4.78
C SER A 291 -13.20 21.50 -5.57
N LEU A 292 -11.88 21.30 -5.48
CA LEU A 292 -11.15 20.23 -6.17
C LEU A 292 -11.27 18.87 -5.48
N PHE A 293 -11.90 18.80 -4.30
CA PHE A 293 -12.07 17.52 -3.62
C PHE A 293 -12.96 16.57 -4.42
N THR A 294 -12.46 15.38 -4.64
CA THR A 294 -13.23 14.27 -5.22
C THR A 294 -13.09 13.02 -4.36
N PRO A 295 -14.20 12.36 -3.99
CA PRO A 295 -14.11 11.10 -3.26
C PRO A 295 -13.36 10.05 -4.08
N ILE A 296 -12.76 9.08 -3.40
CA ILE A 296 -12.07 7.98 -4.08
C ILE A 296 -13.06 7.01 -4.72
N LYS A 297 -14.16 6.74 -4.02
CA LYS A 297 -15.26 5.94 -4.53
C LYS A 297 -16.12 6.79 -5.47
N PRO A 298 -16.33 6.37 -6.72
CA PRO A 298 -17.15 7.13 -7.65
C PRO A 298 -18.62 7.15 -7.18
N ILE A 299 -19.28 8.27 -7.42
CA ILE A 299 -20.73 8.42 -7.13
C ILE A 299 -21.50 7.84 -8.32
N ILE A 300 -21.72 6.53 -8.30
CA ILE A 300 -22.45 5.80 -9.34
C ILE A 300 -23.50 4.90 -8.68
N ASN A 301 -24.66 4.78 -9.33
CA ASN A 301 -25.68 3.81 -8.94
C ASN A 301 -25.39 2.50 -9.68
N ILE A 302 -24.96 1.48 -8.95
CA ILE A 302 -24.69 0.16 -9.49
C ILE A 302 -25.80 -0.77 -9.00
N ASN A 303 -26.54 -1.36 -9.95
CA ASN A 303 -27.64 -2.28 -9.65
C ASN A 303 -27.28 -3.75 -9.96
N ASP A 304 -26.34 -3.95 -10.89
CA ASP A 304 -25.94 -5.29 -11.30
C ASP A 304 -24.87 -5.85 -10.34
N ASN A 305 -25.00 -7.14 -10.01
CA ASN A 305 -24.06 -7.85 -9.17
C ASN A 305 -23.49 -9.03 -9.94
N ILE A 306 -22.20 -9.29 -9.77
CA ILE A 306 -21.51 -10.46 -10.32
C ILE A 306 -20.72 -11.18 -9.23
N ASP A 307 -20.74 -12.50 -9.26
CA ASP A 307 -20.03 -13.36 -8.34
C ASP A 307 -18.70 -13.79 -8.96
N ILE A 308 -17.59 -13.49 -8.29
CA ILE A 308 -16.23 -13.88 -8.67
C ILE A 308 -15.66 -14.77 -7.57
N CYS A 309 -15.20 -15.97 -7.94
CA CYS A 309 -14.60 -16.89 -6.99
C CYS A 309 -13.08 -16.73 -6.94
N ILE A 310 -12.54 -16.54 -5.74
CA ILE A 310 -11.10 -16.61 -5.47
C ILE A 310 -10.80 -17.92 -4.73
N VAL A 311 -10.04 -18.80 -5.40
CA VAL A 311 -9.66 -20.11 -4.83
C VAL A 311 -8.23 -20.00 -4.27
N GLY A 312 -8.14 -19.83 -2.96
CA GLY A 312 -6.89 -19.49 -2.27
C GLY A 312 -6.59 -20.35 -1.04
N LYS A 313 -5.42 -20.09 -0.44
CA LYS A 313 -4.96 -20.74 0.79
C LYS A 313 -5.32 -19.94 2.05
N TYR A 314 -5.39 -18.61 1.94
CA TYR A 314 -5.52 -17.68 3.07
C TYR A 314 -6.89 -16.99 3.10
N THR A 315 -7.95 -17.69 2.65
CA THR A 315 -9.30 -17.15 2.47
C THR A 315 -9.99 -16.72 3.77
N ASN A 316 -9.49 -17.18 4.92
CA ASN A 316 -9.98 -16.79 6.25
C ASN A 316 -9.24 -15.56 6.84
N SER A 317 -8.27 -14.98 6.13
CA SER A 317 -7.54 -13.79 6.55
C SER A 317 -8.03 -12.57 5.77
N CYS A 318 -8.58 -11.58 6.47
CA CYS A 318 -9.19 -10.38 5.87
C CYS A 318 -8.24 -9.57 4.97
N ASN A 319 -6.91 -9.68 5.15
CA ASN A 319 -5.95 -8.80 4.48
C ASN A 319 -4.90 -9.56 3.64
N ALA A 320 -4.99 -10.89 3.54
CA ALA A 320 -4.00 -11.68 2.81
C ALA A 320 -4.03 -11.47 1.29
N TYR A 321 -5.14 -10.95 0.78
CA TYR A 321 -5.38 -10.68 -0.65
C TYR A 321 -5.95 -9.28 -0.89
N LEU A 322 -5.59 -8.30 -0.05
CA LEU A 322 -6.16 -6.95 -0.06
C LEU A 322 -5.99 -6.26 -1.43
N SER A 323 -4.83 -6.39 -2.08
CA SER A 323 -4.59 -5.80 -3.40
C SER A 323 -5.47 -6.44 -4.47
N LEU A 324 -5.68 -7.75 -4.40
CA LEU A 324 -6.56 -8.47 -5.34
C LEU A 324 -8.02 -8.06 -5.15
N GLU A 325 -8.50 -8.02 -3.91
CA GLU A 325 -9.85 -7.54 -3.56
C GLU A 325 -10.11 -6.13 -4.08
N ASN A 326 -9.20 -5.20 -3.78
CA ASN A 326 -9.28 -3.83 -4.26
C ASN A 326 -9.27 -3.73 -5.79
N SER A 327 -8.46 -4.55 -6.46
CA SER A 327 -8.40 -4.57 -7.93
C SER A 327 -9.74 -4.96 -8.56
N LEU A 328 -10.43 -5.93 -7.97
CA LEU A 328 -11.76 -6.36 -8.40
C LEU A 328 -12.81 -5.30 -8.13
N ILE A 329 -12.78 -4.64 -6.98
CA ILE A 329 -13.66 -3.53 -6.63
C ILE A 329 -13.50 -2.38 -7.64
N PHE A 330 -12.26 -1.98 -7.94
CA PHE A 330 -12.00 -0.90 -8.90
C PHE A 330 -12.44 -1.25 -10.32
N ALA A 331 -12.22 -2.50 -10.73
CA ALA A 331 -12.71 -3.00 -12.02
C ALA A 331 -14.25 -3.03 -12.04
N GLY A 332 -14.89 -3.38 -10.93
CA GLY A 332 -16.34 -3.32 -10.77
C GLY A 332 -16.87 -1.89 -10.93
N TRP A 333 -16.25 -0.91 -10.29
CA TRP A 333 -16.63 0.51 -10.46
C TRP A 333 -16.53 0.96 -11.92
N LYS A 334 -15.41 0.63 -12.58
CA LYS A 334 -15.19 0.99 -13.98
C LYS A 334 -16.22 0.36 -14.92
N ASN A 335 -16.59 -0.89 -14.68
CA ASN A 335 -17.58 -1.63 -15.47
C ASN A 335 -19.02 -1.46 -14.98
N GLN A 336 -19.26 -0.63 -13.97
CA GLN A 336 -20.57 -0.36 -13.37
C GLN A 336 -21.30 -1.63 -12.89
N VAL A 337 -20.55 -2.51 -12.19
CA VAL A 337 -21.10 -3.70 -11.53
C VAL A 337 -20.56 -3.81 -10.10
N ASN A 338 -21.36 -4.32 -9.19
CA ASN A 338 -20.91 -4.72 -7.86
C ASN A 338 -20.26 -6.10 -7.97
N VAL A 339 -19.02 -6.22 -7.55
CA VAL A 339 -18.32 -7.51 -7.51
C VAL A 339 -18.53 -8.11 -6.12
N ASN A 340 -19.19 -9.25 -6.07
CA ASN A 340 -19.29 -10.07 -4.89
C ASN A 340 -18.18 -11.14 -4.92
N ILE A 341 -17.26 -11.08 -3.96
CA ILE A 341 -16.13 -12.01 -3.91
C ILE A 341 -16.52 -13.23 -3.09
N ILE A 342 -16.51 -14.40 -3.72
CA ILE A 342 -16.71 -15.70 -3.09
C ILE A 342 -15.32 -16.28 -2.76
N TRP A 343 -15.00 -16.29 -1.48
CA TRP A 343 -13.76 -16.90 -0.98
C TRP A 343 -13.93 -18.41 -0.86
N MET A 344 -13.07 -19.17 -1.53
CA MET A 344 -13.09 -20.63 -1.51
C MET A 344 -11.73 -21.18 -1.06
N ASP A 345 -11.74 -21.90 0.06
CA ASP A 345 -10.53 -22.58 0.53
C ASP A 345 -10.20 -23.74 -0.41
N SER A 346 -8.98 -23.74 -0.90
CA SER A 346 -8.50 -24.77 -1.82
C SER A 346 -8.41 -26.19 -1.24
N GLU A 347 -8.62 -26.39 0.07
CA GLU A 347 -8.82 -27.72 0.66
C GLU A 347 -10.27 -28.21 0.57
N ASN A 348 -11.24 -27.28 0.48
CA ASN A 348 -12.66 -27.59 0.52
C ASN A 348 -13.38 -26.97 -0.68
N ILE A 349 -13.17 -27.57 -1.86
CA ILE A 349 -13.77 -27.08 -3.10
C ILE A 349 -15.24 -27.51 -3.19
N ASP A 350 -16.12 -26.53 -3.36
CA ASP A 350 -17.52 -26.72 -3.73
C ASP A 350 -17.66 -26.53 -5.26
N GLU A 351 -17.66 -27.62 -6.00
CA GLU A 351 -17.71 -27.60 -7.47
C GLU A 351 -19.01 -26.98 -7.97
N ASN A 352 -20.14 -27.15 -7.29
CA ASN A 352 -21.40 -26.56 -7.71
C ASN A 352 -21.31 -25.03 -7.71
N LYS A 353 -20.74 -24.46 -6.65
CA LYS A 353 -20.50 -23.01 -6.60
C LYS A 353 -19.55 -22.53 -7.68
N LEU A 354 -18.53 -23.33 -8.04
CA LEU A 354 -17.61 -22.97 -9.12
C LEU A 354 -18.29 -22.92 -10.50
N HIS A 355 -19.36 -23.68 -10.72
CA HIS A 355 -20.14 -23.62 -11.96
C HIS A 355 -21.06 -22.40 -12.05
N ASP A 356 -21.45 -21.82 -10.91
CA ASP A 356 -22.41 -20.71 -10.84
C ASP A 356 -21.74 -19.33 -10.93
N VAL A 357 -20.41 -19.23 -10.68
CA VAL A 357 -19.69 -17.95 -10.69
C VAL A 357 -19.38 -17.47 -12.10
N LYS A 358 -19.19 -16.16 -12.23
CA LYS A 358 -18.91 -15.49 -13.50
C LYS A 358 -17.42 -15.49 -13.87
N ALA A 359 -16.53 -15.63 -12.90
CA ALA A 359 -15.09 -15.82 -13.13
C ALA A 359 -14.44 -16.54 -11.94
N ILE A 360 -13.30 -17.17 -12.20
CA ILE A 360 -12.47 -17.86 -11.19
C ILE A 360 -11.07 -17.26 -11.22
N ILE A 361 -10.54 -16.94 -10.03
CA ILE A 361 -9.17 -16.48 -9.86
C ILE A 361 -8.42 -17.45 -8.96
N VAL A 362 -7.22 -17.85 -9.39
CA VAL A 362 -6.26 -18.56 -8.54
C VAL A 362 -5.08 -17.64 -8.29
N PRO A 363 -4.96 -17.07 -7.07
CA PRO A 363 -3.94 -16.08 -6.74
C PRO A 363 -2.57 -16.73 -6.54
N GLY A 364 -1.57 -15.85 -6.40
CA GLY A 364 -0.21 -16.21 -5.99
C GLY A 364 -0.14 -16.89 -4.64
N GLY A 365 0.98 -17.54 -4.37
CA GLY A 365 1.27 -18.25 -3.12
C GLY A 365 2.58 -18.98 -3.22
N PHE A 366 3.01 -19.57 -2.11
CA PHE A 366 4.22 -20.39 -2.01
C PHE A 366 3.93 -21.74 -1.36
N GLY A 367 4.75 -22.74 -1.72
CA GLY A 367 4.78 -24.07 -1.10
C GLY A 367 3.82 -25.07 -1.72
N SER A 368 4.05 -26.34 -1.38
CA SER A 368 3.39 -27.53 -1.95
C SER A 368 2.01 -27.85 -1.36
N GLY A 369 1.51 -27.07 -0.41
CA GLY A 369 0.24 -27.36 0.26
C GLY A 369 -1.00 -26.88 -0.50
N ARG A 370 -2.10 -27.65 -0.40
CA ARG A 370 -3.44 -27.26 -0.88
C ARG A 370 -3.56 -27.04 -2.38
N ILE A 371 -2.87 -27.88 -3.19
CA ILE A 371 -2.78 -27.73 -4.65
C ILE A 371 -3.94 -28.37 -5.38
N SER A 372 -4.42 -29.54 -4.91
CA SER A 372 -5.42 -30.36 -5.60
C SER A 372 -6.71 -29.59 -5.93
N GLY A 373 -7.22 -28.82 -4.98
CA GLY A 373 -8.42 -28.01 -5.20
C GLY A 373 -8.19 -26.86 -6.18
N LYS A 374 -7.00 -26.22 -6.16
CA LYS A 374 -6.65 -25.20 -7.17
C LYS A 374 -6.62 -25.80 -8.57
N LEU A 375 -5.95 -26.95 -8.76
CA LEU A 375 -5.93 -27.65 -10.03
C LEU A 375 -7.35 -28.04 -10.49
N ARG A 376 -8.21 -28.48 -9.57
CA ARG A 376 -9.61 -28.79 -9.89
C ARG A 376 -10.40 -27.56 -10.32
N ALA A 377 -10.24 -26.42 -9.64
CA ALA A 377 -10.89 -25.17 -10.03
C ALA A 377 -10.41 -24.68 -11.40
N ILE A 378 -9.11 -24.80 -11.71
CA ILE A 378 -8.52 -24.46 -13.01
C ILE A 378 -9.12 -25.37 -14.10
N GLN A 379 -9.21 -26.67 -13.85
CA GLN A 379 -9.81 -27.63 -14.77
C GLN A 379 -11.27 -27.29 -15.08
N ILE A 380 -12.08 -27.00 -14.05
CA ILE A 380 -13.48 -26.58 -14.20
C ILE A 380 -13.57 -25.30 -15.04
N ALA A 381 -12.76 -24.29 -14.75
CA ALA A 381 -12.73 -23.03 -15.49
C ALA A 381 -12.43 -23.28 -16.98
N ARG A 382 -11.40 -24.07 -17.29
CA ARG A 382 -10.99 -24.37 -18.66
C ARG A 382 -12.06 -25.17 -19.42
N GLN A 383 -12.61 -26.24 -18.82
CA GLN A 383 -13.58 -27.12 -19.47
C GLN A 383 -14.92 -26.44 -19.73
N ASN A 384 -15.37 -25.58 -18.81
CA ASN A 384 -16.66 -24.88 -18.89
C ASN A 384 -16.54 -23.47 -19.49
N LYS A 385 -15.32 -23.08 -19.92
CA LYS A 385 -15.02 -21.75 -20.48
C LYS A 385 -15.42 -20.60 -19.55
N ILE A 386 -15.33 -20.81 -18.23
CA ILE A 386 -15.52 -19.77 -17.24
C ILE A 386 -14.29 -18.85 -17.30
N PRO A 387 -14.45 -17.52 -17.36
CA PRO A 387 -13.35 -16.57 -17.32
C PRO A 387 -12.40 -16.89 -16.17
N PHE A 388 -11.09 -17.02 -16.48
CA PHE A 388 -10.09 -17.50 -15.54
C PHE A 388 -8.84 -16.61 -15.53
N LEU A 389 -8.39 -16.21 -14.34
CA LEU A 389 -7.11 -15.52 -14.15
C LEU A 389 -6.25 -16.29 -13.12
N GLY A 390 -5.11 -16.81 -13.58
CA GLY A 390 -4.07 -17.40 -12.71
C GLY A 390 -2.96 -16.39 -12.48
N ILE A 391 -2.69 -16.03 -11.21
CA ILE A 391 -1.66 -15.04 -10.85
C ILE A 391 -0.47 -15.77 -10.23
N CYS A 392 0.74 -15.52 -10.71
CA CYS A 392 2.02 -16.05 -10.20
C CYS A 392 1.96 -17.59 -10.07
N PHE A 393 1.85 -18.13 -8.87
CA PHE A 393 1.67 -19.57 -8.66
C PHE A 393 0.40 -20.11 -9.34
N GLY A 394 -0.66 -19.31 -9.46
CA GLY A 394 -1.87 -19.66 -10.19
C GLY A 394 -1.63 -19.90 -11.68
N MET A 395 -0.76 -19.12 -12.33
CA MET A 395 -0.31 -19.39 -13.71
C MET A 395 0.45 -20.71 -13.79
N GLN A 396 1.38 -20.95 -12.86
CA GLN A 396 2.17 -22.19 -12.84
C GLN A 396 1.27 -23.43 -12.74
N LEU A 397 0.28 -23.37 -11.86
CA LEU A 397 -0.71 -24.45 -11.72
C LEU A 397 -1.59 -24.60 -12.98
N ALA A 398 -1.91 -23.52 -13.68
CA ALA A 398 -2.67 -23.59 -14.93
C ALA A 398 -1.88 -24.34 -16.03
N VAL A 399 -0.58 -24.10 -16.11
CA VAL A 399 0.30 -24.84 -17.03
C VAL A 399 0.39 -26.32 -16.63
N ILE A 400 0.59 -26.61 -15.34
CA ILE A 400 0.66 -27.99 -14.83
C ILE A 400 -0.66 -28.75 -15.10
N GLU A 401 -1.82 -28.12 -14.85
CA GLU A 401 -3.13 -28.71 -15.15
C GLU A 401 -3.27 -29.02 -16.65
N TYR A 402 -2.83 -28.09 -17.49
CA TYR A 402 -2.90 -28.25 -18.95
C TYR A 402 -2.01 -29.38 -19.44
N PHE A 403 -0.77 -29.47 -18.99
CA PHE A 403 0.14 -30.57 -19.32
C PHE A 403 -0.44 -31.92 -18.91
N LYS A 404 -1.00 -32.01 -17.70
CA LYS A 404 -1.57 -33.23 -17.19
C LYS A 404 -2.84 -33.68 -17.92
N ASN A 405 -3.79 -32.78 -18.12
CA ASN A 405 -5.15 -33.15 -18.55
C ASN A 405 -5.42 -32.92 -20.05
N VAL A 406 -4.57 -32.17 -20.75
CA VAL A 406 -4.72 -31.92 -22.20
C VAL A 406 -3.59 -32.57 -22.99
N ILE A 407 -2.34 -32.34 -22.59
CA ILE A 407 -1.17 -32.90 -23.26
C ILE A 407 -0.89 -34.35 -22.81
N CYS A 408 -1.46 -34.77 -21.69
CA CYS A 408 -1.28 -36.09 -21.09
C CYS A 408 0.19 -36.39 -20.69
N ILE A 409 0.90 -35.35 -20.21
CA ILE A 409 2.27 -35.44 -19.71
C ILE A 409 2.26 -35.05 -18.21
N GLU A 410 2.75 -35.95 -17.35
CA GLU A 410 2.89 -35.72 -15.92
C GLU A 410 4.17 -34.89 -15.65
N GLY A 411 4.05 -33.56 -15.79
CA GLY A 411 5.08 -32.59 -15.45
C GLY A 411 4.69 -31.75 -14.22
N ASN A 412 5.67 -31.24 -13.49
CA ASN A 412 5.42 -30.50 -12.26
C ASN A 412 6.40 -29.32 -12.08
N SER A 413 6.21 -28.53 -11.04
CA SER A 413 7.17 -27.56 -10.55
C SER A 413 8.12 -28.22 -9.54
N THR A 414 9.40 -27.88 -9.59
CA THR A 414 10.36 -28.32 -8.57
C THR A 414 10.10 -27.71 -7.18
N GLU A 415 9.21 -26.71 -7.07
CA GLU A 415 8.68 -26.23 -5.80
C GLU A 415 7.74 -27.25 -5.15
N ILE A 416 6.94 -27.93 -5.96
CA ILE A 416 5.92 -28.87 -5.53
C ILE A 416 6.53 -30.26 -5.34
N GLU A 417 7.32 -30.68 -6.32
CA GLU A 417 7.95 -31.98 -6.40
C GLU A 417 9.41 -31.81 -6.83
N PRO A 418 10.35 -31.71 -5.86
CA PRO A 418 11.76 -31.41 -6.14
C PRO A 418 12.41 -32.40 -7.12
N ASP A 419 12.02 -33.67 -7.08
CA ASP A 419 12.58 -34.77 -7.87
C ASP A 419 11.74 -35.09 -9.12
N THR A 420 10.86 -34.18 -9.56
CA THR A 420 10.04 -34.39 -10.75
C THR A 420 10.89 -34.66 -11.99
N LYS A 421 10.52 -35.68 -12.77
CA LYS A 421 11.22 -36.06 -14.00
C LYS A 421 11.04 -35.03 -15.13
N ILE A 422 9.92 -34.29 -15.10
CA ILE A 422 9.56 -33.28 -16.08
C ILE A 422 9.33 -31.96 -15.36
N PRO A 423 10.42 -31.19 -15.09
CA PRO A 423 10.36 -29.91 -14.40
C PRO A 423 9.83 -28.82 -15.34
N LEU A 424 8.50 -28.64 -15.35
CA LEU A 424 7.83 -27.57 -16.10
C LEU A 424 8.22 -26.19 -15.55
N PHE A 425 8.40 -26.11 -14.24
CA PHE A 425 8.93 -24.93 -13.56
C PHE A 425 10.13 -25.34 -12.69
N TYR A 426 11.16 -24.51 -12.69
CA TYR A 426 12.37 -24.73 -11.89
C TYR A 426 12.83 -23.44 -11.20
N SER A 427 13.64 -23.59 -10.14
CA SER A 427 14.17 -22.45 -9.39
C SER A 427 15.19 -21.67 -10.22
N ASN A 428 14.99 -20.36 -10.32
CA ASN A 428 15.94 -19.42 -10.94
C ASN A 428 17.09 -18.99 -9.98
N GLN A 429 17.30 -19.70 -8.88
CA GLN A 429 18.22 -19.39 -7.80
C GLN A 429 17.86 -18.10 -7.05
N ASP A 430 17.73 -16.96 -7.74
CA ASP A 430 17.35 -15.68 -7.16
C ASP A 430 15.84 -15.43 -7.22
N LEU A 431 15.32 -14.72 -6.22
CA LEU A 431 13.95 -14.23 -6.19
C LEU A 431 13.82 -13.08 -7.18
N ILE A 432 12.92 -13.21 -8.15
CA ILE A 432 12.60 -12.15 -9.12
C ILE A 432 11.61 -11.20 -8.45
N LEU A 433 12.03 -9.96 -8.24
CA LEU A 433 11.28 -8.93 -7.50
C LEU A 433 11.16 -7.64 -8.30
N GLY A 434 10.05 -6.92 -8.06
CA GLY A 434 9.80 -5.58 -8.57
C GLY A 434 9.47 -5.54 -10.04
N ASN A 435 9.56 -4.35 -10.59
CA ASN A 435 9.13 -4.07 -11.97
C ASN A 435 10.06 -4.72 -12.99
N LYS A 436 9.48 -5.50 -13.92
CA LYS A 436 10.19 -6.15 -15.02
C LYS A 436 9.49 -5.88 -16.34
N LYS A 437 10.30 -5.72 -17.37
CA LYS A 437 9.86 -5.53 -18.75
C LYS A 437 9.41 -6.86 -19.37
N ILE A 438 8.26 -6.83 -20.04
CA ILE A 438 7.66 -7.98 -20.75
C ILE A 438 7.31 -7.53 -22.15
N ILE A 439 7.60 -8.37 -23.14
CA ILE A 439 7.22 -8.16 -24.54
C ILE A 439 5.98 -9.00 -24.84
N LEU A 440 4.96 -8.38 -25.43
CA LEU A 440 3.70 -9.01 -25.80
C LEU A 440 3.67 -9.38 -27.26
N GLU A 441 3.06 -10.53 -27.56
CA GLU A 441 2.76 -10.96 -28.93
C GLU A 441 1.58 -10.15 -29.48
N LYS A 442 1.73 -9.56 -30.68
CA LYS A 442 0.73 -8.65 -31.28
C LYS A 442 -0.66 -9.28 -31.51
N ASP A 443 -0.69 -10.58 -31.77
CA ASP A 443 -1.93 -11.33 -32.04
C ASP A 443 -2.53 -11.96 -30.77
N SER A 444 -2.25 -11.37 -29.59
CA SER A 444 -2.69 -11.88 -28.29
C SER A 444 -3.79 -11.03 -27.67
N SER A 445 -4.59 -11.65 -26.79
CA SER A 445 -5.56 -10.91 -25.98
C SER A 445 -4.85 -9.96 -25.01
N ALA A 446 -3.68 -10.35 -24.49
CA ALA A 446 -2.88 -9.46 -23.63
C ALA A 446 -2.51 -8.16 -24.38
N TYR A 447 -2.03 -8.25 -25.62
CA TYR A 447 -1.74 -7.06 -26.43
C TYR A 447 -2.98 -6.18 -26.65
N GLU A 448 -4.14 -6.79 -26.92
CA GLU A 448 -5.41 -6.07 -27.08
C GLU A 448 -5.78 -5.29 -25.81
N TYR A 449 -5.56 -5.89 -24.62
CA TYR A 449 -5.94 -5.28 -23.35
C TYR A 449 -4.97 -4.19 -22.91
N TYR A 450 -3.66 -4.41 -23.04
CA TYR A 450 -2.64 -3.43 -22.69
C TYR A 450 -2.44 -2.33 -23.73
N LYS A 451 -2.76 -2.60 -25.01
CA LYS A 451 -2.55 -1.71 -26.16
C LYS A 451 -1.09 -1.25 -26.29
N SER A 452 -0.17 -2.12 -25.95
CA SER A 452 1.27 -1.87 -25.98
C SER A 452 2.02 -3.16 -26.28
N GLU A 453 3.10 -3.07 -27.05
CA GLU A 453 4.04 -4.19 -27.31
C GLU A 453 4.95 -4.48 -26.13
N GLU A 454 5.16 -3.47 -25.29
CA GLU A 454 6.04 -3.52 -24.13
C GLU A 454 5.27 -3.07 -22.89
N ILE A 455 5.30 -3.91 -21.87
CA ILE A 455 4.71 -3.61 -20.56
C ILE A 455 5.73 -3.80 -19.46
N ASN A 456 5.44 -3.20 -18.32
CA ASN A 456 6.25 -3.32 -17.12
C ASN A 456 5.35 -3.76 -15.97
N GLU A 457 5.67 -4.89 -15.31
CA GLU A 457 4.86 -5.48 -14.25
C GLU A 457 5.69 -5.88 -13.03
N ARG A 458 5.05 -5.89 -11.84
CA ARG A 458 5.73 -6.24 -10.60
C ARG A 458 5.73 -7.74 -10.35
N HIS A 459 6.89 -8.28 -10.10
CA HIS A 459 7.13 -9.71 -9.86
C HIS A 459 7.45 -9.99 -8.38
N ARG A 460 7.08 -11.21 -7.95
CA ARG A 460 7.47 -11.79 -6.67
C ARG A 460 7.48 -13.32 -6.79
N HIS A 461 8.47 -13.88 -7.48
CA HIS A 461 8.55 -15.33 -7.68
C HIS A 461 10.00 -15.80 -7.83
N ARG A 462 10.24 -17.08 -7.52
CA ARG A 462 11.53 -17.75 -7.68
C ARG A 462 11.50 -18.77 -8.82
N TYR A 463 10.35 -19.38 -9.07
CA TYR A 463 10.21 -20.42 -10.07
C TYR A 463 9.77 -19.82 -11.39
N VAL A 464 10.36 -20.34 -12.47
CA VAL A 464 10.16 -19.87 -13.85
C VAL A 464 9.83 -21.03 -14.76
N PHE A 465 9.08 -20.77 -15.84
CA PHE A 465 8.74 -21.77 -16.83
C PHE A 465 9.99 -22.27 -17.58
N ASN A 466 10.09 -23.59 -17.74
CA ASN A 466 11.16 -24.23 -18.48
C ASN A 466 10.91 -24.16 -19.99
N ASN A 467 11.62 -23.27 -20.66
CA ASN A 467 11.47 -23.03 -22.10
C ASN A 467 11.72 -24.28 -22.96
N TYR A 468 12.36 -25.33 -22.44
CA TYR A 468 12.51 -26.63 -23.11
C TYR A 468 11.15 -27.22 -23.51
N TYR A 469 10.11 -27.03 -22.71
CA TYR A 469 8.79 -27.55 -22.93
C TYR A 469 7.86 -26.61 -23.71
N LYS A 470 8.33 -25.45 -24.15
CA LYS A 470 7.52 -24.45 -24.86
C LYS A 470 6.80 -25.01 -26.08
N ASN A 471 7.50 -25.83 -26.87
CA ASN A 471 6.97 -26.41 -28.11
C ASN A 471 5.93 -27.52 -27.87
N LEU A 472 5.74 -27.97 -26.66
CA LEU A 472 4.70 -28.96 -26.29
C LEU A 472 3.37 -28.31 -25.91
N LEU A 473 3.33 -26.97 -25.75
CA LEU A 473 2.11 -26.22 -25.48
C LEU A 473 1.25 -26.15 -26.76
N ASP A 474 0.50 -27.20 -27.04
CA ASP A 474 -0.48 -27.22 -28.13
C ASP A 474 -1.84 -26.72 -27.64
N GLY A 475 -2.36 -25.64 -28.26
CA GLY A 475 -3.62 -25.01 -27.85
C GLY A 475 -3.53 -24.02 -26.67
N MET A 476 -2.42 -23.97 -25.91
CA MET A 476 -2.09 -22.90 -24.98
C MET A 476 -0.91 -22.11 -25.54
N LYS A 477 -0.99 -20.78 -25.55
CA LYS A 477 0.04 -19.90 -26.09
C LYS A 477 0.76 -19.13 -25.00
N ILE A 478 2.06 -18.94 -25.17
CA ILE A 478 2.83 -17.95 -24.41
C ILE A 478 2.72 -16.64 -25.19
N THR A 479 2.05 -15.65 -24.63
CA THR A 479 1.72 -14.39 -25.30
C THR A 479 2.44 -13.19 -24.69
N GLY A 480 3.11 -13.37 -23.57
CA GLY A 480 4.01 -12.40 -22.98
C GLY A 480 5.28 -13.07 -22.50
N SER A 481 6.44 -12.49 -22.79
CA SER A 481 7.74 -13.04 -22.40
C SER A 481 8.76 -11.96 -22.04
N SER A 482 9.62 -12.33 -21.09
CA SER A 482 10.90 -11.71 -20.81
C SER A 482 12.00 -12.71 -21.24
N ASN A 483 12.91 -13.06 -20.36
CA ASN A 483 13.74 -14.27 -20.54
C ASN A 483 12.94 -15.57 -20.36
N PHE A 484 11.74 -15.48 -19.76
CA PHE A 484 10.85 -16.59 -19.44
C PHE A 484 9.42 -16.31 -19.94
N ALA A 485 8.56 -17.31 -19.87
CA ALA A 485 7.13 -17.14 -20.10
C ALA A 485 6.49 -16.35 -18.96
N GLU A 486 5.87 -15.22 -19.30
CA GLU A 486 5.25 -14.30 -18.35
C GLU A 486 3.72 -14.27 -18.45
N ILE A 487 3.18 -14.55 -19.63
CA ILE A 487 1.73 -14.63 -19.86
C ILE A 487 1.43 -15.87 -20.70
N ILE A 488 0.42 -16.61 -20.28
CA ILE A 488 -0.17 -17.71 -21.05
C ILE A 488 -1.64 -17.44 -21.33
N GLU A 489 -2.13 -17.88 -22.49
CA GLU A 489 -3.53 -17.76 -22.89
C GLU A 489 -4.00 -19.06 -23.58
N ILE A 490 -5.31 -19.35 -23.44
CA ILE A 490 -5.98 -20.35 -24.27
C ILE A 490 -6.86 -19.62 -25.28
N PRO A 491 -6.56 -19.66 -26.59
CA PRO A 491 -7.35 -18.99 -27.61
C PRO A 491 -8.82 -19.44 -27.62
N GLY A 492 -9.73 -18.49 -27.89
CA GLY A 492 -11.17 -18.78 -27.99
C GLY A 492 -11.92 -18.82 -26.65
N GLN A 493 -11.25 -18.55 -25.54
CA GLN A 493 -11.86 -18.34 -24.21
C GLN A 493 -11.07 -17.31 -23.41
N TRP A 494 -11.69 -16.67 -22.44
CA TRP A 494 -10.98 -15.78 -21.53
C TRP A 494 -10.28 -16.62 -20.44
N PHE A 495 -9.14 -17.18 -20.78
CA PHE A 495 -8.32 -17.98 -19.87
C PHE A 495 -6.88 -17.47 -19.94
N MET A 496 -6.44 -16.85 -18.86
CA MET A 496 -5.14 -16.18 -18.80
C MET A 496 -4.41 -16.52 -17.51
N GLY A 497 -3.11 -16.78 -17.63
CA GLY A 497 -2.20 -16.90 -16.51
C GLY A 497 -1.07 -15.90 -16.64
N VAL A 498 -0.69 -15.24 -15.56
CA VAL A 498 0.40 -14.26 -15.50
C VAL A 498 1.37 -14.57 -14.38
N GLN A 499 2.68 -14.49 -14.65
CA GLN A 499 3.71 -14.79 -13.65
C GLN A 499 3.92 -13.63 -12.67
N PHE A 500 3.63 -12.42 -13.09
CA PHE A 500 3.66 -11.20 -12.29
C PHE A 500 2.39 -11.01 -11.46
N HIS A 501 2.35 -9.94 -10.67
CA HIS A 501 1.27 -9.58 -9.77
C HIS A 501 0.54 -8.29 -10.25
N PRO A 502 -0.48 -8.40 -11.12
CA PRO A 502 -1.20 -7.25 -11.66
C PRO A 502 -1.94 -6.46 -10.57
N GLU A 503 -2.29 -7.13 -9.46
CA GLU A 503 -2.98 -6.51 -8.32
C GLU A 503 -2.15 -5.41 -7.66
N PHE A 504 -0.82 -5.45 -7.72
CA PHE A 504 0.02 -4.40 -7.14
C PHE A 504 0.02 -3.09 -7.92
N LYS A 505 -0.43 -3.10 -9.17
CA LYS A 505 -0.48 -1.90 -10.03
C LYS A 505 -1.90 -1.37 -10.29
N SER A 506 -2.92 -2.06 -9.80
CA SER A 506 -4.31 -1.63 -9.95
C SER A 506 -4.65 -0.49 -8.99
N ARG A 507 -5.28 0.56 -9.50
CA ARG A 507 -5.64 1.79 -8.77
C ARG A 507 -7.04 2.27 -9.12
N PRO A 508 -7.71 3.03 -8.26
CA PRO A 508 -9.05 3.55 -8.54
C PRO A 508 -9.15 4.32 -9.87
N ASN A 509 -8.14 5.17 -10.15
CA ASN A 509 -8.12 6.00 -11.36
C ASN A 509 -7.45 5.30 -12.56
N LYS A 510 -6.74 4.20 -12.33
CA LYS A 510 -6.00 3.43 -13.34
C LYS A 510 -6.17 1.95 -13.07
N VAL A 511 -7.37 1.45 -13.33
CA VAL A 511 -7.69 0.03 -13.17
C VAL A 511 -6.80 -0.79 -14.10
N HIS A 512 -6.17 -1.83 -13.55
CA HIS A 512 -5.28 -2.68 -14.31
C HIS A 512 -6.03 -3.40 -15.45
N PRO A 513 -5.48 -3.45 -16.68
CA PRO A 513 -6.18 -3.96 -17.86
C PRO A 513 -6.74 -5.38 -17.72
N LEU A 514 -6.04 -6.26 -17.03
CA LEU A 514 -6.48 -7.65 -16.85
C LEU A 514 -7.73 -7.75 -15.97
N PHE A 515 -7.80 -7.00 -14.86
CA PHE A 515 -9.00 -6.98 -14.02
C PHE A 515 -10.17 -6.30 -14.71
N ASP A 516 -9.91 -5.19 -15.43
CA ASP A 516 -10.91 -4.49 -16.21
C ASP A 516 -11.59 -5.44 -17.22
N ASN A 517 -10.77 -6.15 -18.02
CA ASN A 517 -11.28 -7.07 -19.04
C ASN A 517 -11.87 -8.35 -18.44
N LEU A 518 -11.35 -8.86 -17.31
CA LEU A 518 -11.97 -9.98 -16.61
C LEU A 518 -13.41 -9.65 -16.21
N ILE A 519 -13.62 -8.50 -15.58
CA ILE A 519 -14.96 -8.06 -15.13
C ILE A 519 -15.86 -7.76 -16.34
N PHE A 520 -15.34 -7.13 -17.39
CA PHE A 520 -16.07 -6.89 -18.63
C PHE A 520 -16.60 -8.20 -19.26
N LYS A 521 -15.80 -9.27 -19.25
CA LYS A 521 -16.18 -10.59 -19.78
C LYS A 521 -17.08 -11.38 -18.85
N ALA A 522 -16.99 -11.13 -17.54
CA ALA A 522 -17.82 -11.77 -16.51
C ALA A 522 -19.22 -11.16 -16.42
N LYS A 523 -19.40 -9.93 -16.89
CA LYS A 523 -20.67 -9.22 -16.96
C LYS A 523 -21.57 -9.78 -18.07
#